data_6d4e591c28e38f986f68ff80f6c40d59
#
_entry.id   6d4e591c28e38f986f68ff80f6c40d59
#
_cell.length_a   1.000
_cell.length_b   1.000
_cell.length_c   1.000
_cell.angle_alpha   90.00
_cell.angle_beta   90.00
_cell.angle_gamma   90.00
#
_symmetry.space_group_name_H-M   'P 1'
#
loop_
_entity.id
_entity.type
_entity.pdbx_description
1 polymer ?
#
loop_
_entity_poly.entity_id
_entity_poly.type
_entity_poly.pdbx_seq_one_letter_code
_entity_poly.pdbx_strand_id
1 'polypeptide(L)'
;QLDRTVSRKADRDGVESFYKARNFAPLWLTAGAANERAKSAIATLAKADTVGLDPSDYPTPDFKSATTPDAQAEAELKLTAAALTFARQAQIGRVHYSRVHADIQFEINAPEPAAVLAKLADAGDASKALDSYNPPQDEFKALRAKLAELRANGGALATPEEEKKPATVHVPEGKTILRPGMKDARVPALRQRLNIAGDK
;
A
#
# COMPACT_ATOMS: atom_id res chain seq x y z
N GLN A 1 4.37 4.93 -27.19
CA GLN A 1 5.03 4.27 -26.03
C GLN A 1 4.24 4.53 -24.73
N LEU A 2 3.84 5.80 -24.45
CA LEU A 2 3.15 6.16 -23.20
C LEU A 2 1.90 5.30 -22.94
N ASP A 3 1.03 5.11 -23.90
CA ASP A 3 -0.22 4.34 -23.75
C ASP A 3 0.00 2.85 -23.46
N ARG A 4 1.15 2.31 -23.88
CA ARG A 4 1.51 0.91 -23.59
C ARG A 4 2.13 0.73 -22.21
N THR A 5 2.84 1.76 -21.73
CA THR A 5 3.62 1.68 -20.49
C THR A 5 2.82 2.17 -19.29
N VAL A 6 1.97 3.17 -19.47
CA VAL A 6 1.15 3.78 -18.41
C VAL A 6 -0.31 3.45 -18.64
N SER A 7 -0.85 2.51 -17.88
CA SER A 7 -2.20 1.96 -18.09
C SER A 7 -3.33 2.92 -17.73
N ARG A 8 -3.18 3.72 -16.66
CA ARG A 8 -4.24 4.60 -16.17
C ARG A 8 -4.22 5.94 -16.90
N LYS A 9 -5.40 6.41 -17.32
CA LYS A 9 -5.53 7.70 -18.00
C LYS A 9 -4.99 8.86 -17.17
N ALA A 10 -5.35 8.96 -15.91
CA ALA A 10 -4.88 10.03 -15.02
C ALA A 10 -3.35 10.05 -14.88
N ASP A 11 -2.73 8.86 -14.83
CA ASP A 11 -1.26 8.77 -14.78
C ASP A 11 -0.63 9.23 -16.08
N ARG A 12 -1.23 8.89 -17.25
CA ARG A 12 -0.77 9.37 -18.57
C ARG A 12 -0.84 10.88 -18.70
N ASP A 13 -1.98 11.46 -18.33
CA ASP A 13 -2.20 12.92 -18.38
C ASP A 13 -1.17 13.65 -17.48
N GLY A 14 -0.92 13.12 -16.27
CA GLY A 14 0.08 13.67 -15.36
C GLY A 14 1.53 13.51 -15.84
N VAL A 15 1.87 12.36 -16.42
CA VAL A 15 3.19 12.11 -17.03
C VAL A 15 3.42 13.05 -18.19
N GLU A 16 2.45 13.18 -19.10
CA GLU A 16 2.55 14.09 -20.25
C GLU A 16 2.73 15.54 -19.80
N SER A 17 1.93 16.00 -18.85
CA SER A 17 2.01 17.35 -18.28
C SER A 17 3.39 17.60 -17.65
N PHE A 18 3.87 16.67 -16.85
CA PHE A 18 5.16 16.78 -16.17
C PHE A 18 6.33 16.87 -17.15
N TYR A 19 6.41 15.96 -18.14
CA TYR A 19 7.53 15.98 -19.09
C TYR A 19 7.44 17.16 -20.07
N LYS A 20 6.23 17.59 -20.47
CA LYS A 20 6.06 18.84 -21.25
C LYS A 20 6.62 20.06 -20.51
N ALA A 21 6.30 20.21 -19.23
CA ALA A 21 6.80 21.32 -18.42
C ALA A 21 8.32 21.33 -18.28
N ARG A 22 8.98 20.20 -18.49
CA ARG A 22 10.44 20.03 -18.44
C ARG A 22 11.11 20.04 -19.82
N ASN A 23 10.41 20.39 -20.88
CA ASN A 23 10.90 20.26 -22.27
C ASN A 23 11.40 18.83 -22.57
N PHE A 24 10.70 17.83 -22.05
CA PHE A 24 11.02 16.40 -22.13
C PHE A 24 12.37 15.99 -21.56
N ALA A 25 12.96 16.80 -20.67
CA ALA A 25 14.17 16.41 -19.96
C ALA A 25 13.91 15.17 -19.08
N PRO A 26 14.77 14.13 -19.16
CA PRO A 26 14.60 12.92 -18.38
C PRO A 26 14.65 13.18 -16.87
N LEU A 27 13.90 12.40 -16.11
CA LEU A 27 13.90 12.40 -14.65
C LEU A 27 14.93 11.42 -14.07
N TRP A 28 15.06 10.27 -14.72
CA TRP A 28 15.82 9.11 -14.23
C TRP A 28 17.16 8.93 -14.91
N LEU A 29 17.41 9.63 -16.02
CA LEU A 29 18.62 9.53 -16.79
C LEU A 29 19.47 10.81 -16.72
N THR A 30 20.78 10.66 -16.71
CA THR A 30 21.76 11.73 -16.90
C THR A 30 22.86 11.20 -17.83
N ALA A 31 23.09 11.89 -18.92
CA ALA A 31 24.05 11.47 -19.96
C ALA A 31 23.84 10.01 -20.44
N GLY A 32 22.56 9.58 -20.58
CA GLY A 32 22.21 8.26 -21.03
C GLY A 32 22.32 7.13 -20.00
N ALA A 33 22.72 7.43 -18.77
CA ALA A 33 22.85 6.45 -17.69
C ALA A 33 21.86 6.76 -16.54
N ALA A 34 21.46 5.70 -15.80
CA ALA A 34 20.63 5.87 -14.60
C ALA A 34 21.33 6.75 -13.56
N ASN A 35 20.67 7.84 -13.18
CA ASN A 35 21.16 8.74 -12.14
C ASN A 35 20.90 8.18 -10.73
N GLU A 36 21.39 8.85 -9.70
CA GLU A 36 21.24 8.42 -8.31
C GLU A 36 19.76 8.37 -7.87
N ARG A 37 18.91 9.26 -8.42
CA ARG A 37 17.46 9.23 -8.19
C ARG A 37 16.83 7.94 -8.72
N ALA A 38 17.19 7.51 -9.91
CA ALA A 38 16.72 6.24 -10.48
C ALA A 38 17.16 5.05 -9.64
N LYS A 39 18.43 5.01 -9.23
CA LYS A 39 18.97 3.93 -8.39
C LYS A 39 18.25 3.85 -7.04
N SER A 40 18.04 5.00 -6.39
CA SER A 40 17.33 5.11 -5.11
C SER A 40 15.86 4.69 -5.25
N ALA A 41 15.16 5.12 -6.30
CA ALA A 41 13.79 4.70 -6.58
C ALA A 41 13.69 3.19 -6.81
N ILE A 42 14.54 2.62 -7.67
CA ILE A 42 14.58 1.17 -7.94
C ILE A 42 14.82 0.37 -6.65
N ALA A 43 15.78 0.80 -5.82
CA ALA A 43 16.06 0.14 -4.55
C ALA A 43 14.88 0.19 -3.58
N THR A 44 14.10 1.28 -3.59
CA THR A 44 12.89 1.41 -2.78
C THR A 44 11.78 0.50 -3.27
N LEU A 45 11.53 0.47 -4.58
CA LEU A 45 10.51 -0.38 -5.20
C LEU A 45 10.80 -1.87 -5.00
N ALA A 46 12.08 -2.26 -5.09
CA ALA A 46 12.51 -3.64 -4.82
C ALA A 46 12.27 -4.09 -3.36
N LYS A 47 12.11 -3.13 -2.44
CA LYS A 47 11.82 -3.37 -1.02
C LYS A 47 10.38 -2.99 -0.64
N ALA A 48 9.47 -2.89 -1.59
CA ALA A 48 8.07 -2.54 -1.34
C ALA A 48 7.39 -3.49 -0.34
N ASP A 49 7.87 -4.70 -0.24
CA ASP A 49 7.43 -5.68 0.74
C ASP A 49 7.63 -5.22 2.19
N THR A 50 8.61 -4.37 2.48
CA THR A 50 8.84 -3.82 3.83
C THR A 50 7.71 -2.89 4.31
N VAL A 51 6.87 -2.44 3.41
CA VAL A 51 5.66 -1.65 3.70
C VAL A 51 4.36 -2.42 3.40
N GLY A 52 4.45 -3.75 3.23
CA GLY A 52 3.29 -4.60 2.99
C GLY A 52 2.79 -4.59 1.54
N LEU A 53 3.55 -4.05 0.61
CA LEU A 53 3.26 -4.05 -0.82
C LEU A 53 4.05 -5.17 -1.52
N ASP A 54 3.66 -5.54 -2.73
CA ASP A 54 4.31 -6.60 -3.49
C ASP A 54 5.30 -6.01 -4.50
N PRO A 55 6.63 -6.26 -4.39
CA PRO A 55 7.60 -5.74 -5.34
C PRO A 55 7.33 -6.10 -6.80
N SER A 56 6.63 -7.20 -7.07
CA SER A 56 6.29 -7.62 -8.42
C SER A 56 5.29 -6.68 -9.13
N ASP A 57 4.56 -5.84 -8.37
CA ASP A 57 3.67 -4.82 -8.92
C ASP A 57 4.44 -3.62 -9.52
N TYR A 58 5.75 -3.51 -9.24
CA TYR A 58 6.60 -2.37 -9.62
C TYR A 58 7.77 -2.80 -10.50
N PRO A 59 7.52 -3.25 -11.72
CA PRO A 59 8.58 -3.69 -12.63
C PRO A 59 9.51 -2.53 -12.94
N THR A 60 10.80 -2.70 -12.65
CA THR A 60 11.83 -1.71 -12.92
C THR A 60 12.57 -2.02 -14.21
N PRO A 61 13.01 -0.99 -14.97
CA PRO A 61 13.81 -1.20 -16.17
C PRO A 61 15.25 -1.55 -15.86
N ASP A 62 15.92 -2.24 -16.77
CA ASP A 62 17.36 -2.30 -16.82
C ASP A 62 17.90 -1.17 -17.72
N PHE A 63 18.35 -0.09 -17.11
CA PHE A 63 18.93 1.04 -17.83
C PHE A 63 20.23 0.71 -18.55
N LYS A 64 20.94 -0.35 -18.14
CA LYS A 64 22.21 -0.73 -18.79
C LYS A 64 21.98 -1.33 -20.18
N SER A 65 20.84 -2.01 -20.37
CA SER A 65 20.45 -2.58 -21.67
C SER A 65 19.80 -1.55 -22.61
N ALA A 66 19.40 -0.39 -22.08
CA ALA A 66 18.75 0.69 -22.84
C ALA A 66 19.78 1.55 -23.59
N THR A 67 20.33 1.04 -24.69
CA THR A 67 21.43 1.69 -25.42
C THR A 67 20.97 2.63 -26.53
N THR A 68 19.69 2.58 -26.94
CA THR A 68 19.11 3.47 -27.95
C THR A 68 18.22 4.53 -27.32
N PRO A 69 18.02 5.68 -27.97
CA PRO A 69 17.13 6.73 -27.45
C PRO A 69 15.70 6.21 -27.18
N ASP A 70 15.17 5.35 -28.03
CA ASP A 70 13.84 4.75 -27.85
C ASP A 70 13.81 3.82 -26.62
N ALA A 71 14.82 2.98 -26.43
CA ALA A 71 14.92 2.11 -25.27
C ALA A 71 15.11 2.92 -23.96
N GLN A 72 15.85 4.02 -24.02
CA GLN A 72 16.01 4.93 -22.88
C GLN A 72 14.68 5.61 -22.52
N ALA A 73 13.92 6.07 -23.53
CA ALA A 73 12.60 6.65 -23.31
C ALA A 73 11.60 5.62 -22.74
N GLU A 74 11.67 4.38 -23.19
CA GLU A 74 10.83 3.30 -22.64
C GLU A 74 11.22 2.98 -21.18
N ALA A 75 12.51 2.90 -20.87
CA ALA A 75 13.00 2.69 -19.52
C ALA A 75 12.61 3.85 -18.57
N GLU A 76 12.72 5.08 -19.05
CA GLU A 76 12.27 6.30 -18.34
C GLU A 76 10.79 6.20 -17.97
N LEU A 77 9.92 5.90 -18.94
CA LEU A 77 8.47 5.76 -18.73
C LEU A 77 8.13 4.56 -17.83
N LYS A 78 8.87 3.47 -17.95
CA LYS A 78 8.64 2.27 -17.13
C LYS A 78 8.90 2.54 -15.65
N LEU A 79 10.02 3.19 -15.31
CA LEU A 79 10.30 3.55 -13.92
C LEU A 79 9.33 4.62 -13.41
N THR A 80 8.93 5.57 -14.26
CA THR A 80 7.90 6.57 -13.95
C THR A 80 6.57 5.90 -13.58
N ALA A 81 6.10 4.94 -14.38
CA ALA A 81 4.87 4.21 -14.12
C ALA A 81 4.92 3.39 -12.81
N ALA A 82 6.05 2.74 -12.56
CA ALA A 82 6.27 1.98 -11.32
C ALA A 82 6.25 2.90 -10.09
N ALA A 83 6.92 4.06 -10.14
CA ALA A 83 6.94 5.04 -9.05
C ALA A 83 5.56 5.63 -8.77
N LEU A 84 4.78 5.96 -9.80
CA LEU A 84 3.39 6.44 -9.65
C LEU A 84 2.48 5.36 -9.05
N THR A 85 2.63 4.12 -9.50
CA THR A 85 1.86 2.99 -8.97
C THR A 85 2.17 2.78 -7.49
N PHE A 86 3.46 2.82 -7.11
CA PHE A 86 3.86 2.70 -5.71
C PHE A 86 3.30 3.84 -4.86
N ALA A 87 3.50 5.10 -5.25
CA ALA A 87 3.00 6.26 -4.50
C ALA A 87 1.49 6.18 -4.25
N ARG A 88 0.74 5.80 -5.29
CA ARG A 88 -0.69 5.60 -5.18
C ARG A 88 -1.05 4.46 -4.23
N GLN A 89 -0.45 3.30 -4.37
CA GLN A 89 -0.76 2.14 -3.54
C GLN A 89 -0.31 2.32 -2.09
N ALA A 90 0.80 3.01 -1.87
CA ALA A 90 1.26 3.36 -0.54
C ALA A 90 0.27 4.29 0.19
N GLN A 91 -0.33 5.25 -0.54
CA GLN A 91 -1.25 6.21 0.04
C GLN A 91 -2.68 5.67 0.22
N ILE A 92 -3.23 4.97 -0.79
CA ILE A 92 -4.64 4.55 -0.79
C ILE A 92 -4.84 3.04 -0.66
N GLY A 93 -3.76 2.28 -0.56
CA GLY A 93 -3.80 0.82 -0.52
C GLY A 93 -3.86 0.17 -1.91
N ARG A 94 -3.49 -1.10 -1.96
CA ARG A 94 -3.55 -1.95 -3.16
C ARG A 94 -4.97 -2.36 -3.51
N VAL A 95 -5.80 -2.57 -2.48
CA VAL A 95 -7.20 -2.99 -2.61
C VAL A 95 -8.10 -1.85 -2.15
N HIS A 96 -9.06 -1.48 -3.00
CA HIS A 96 -10.02 -0.45 -2.62
C HIS A 96 -10.88 -0.95 -1.45
N TYR A 97 -11.07 -0.12 -0.44
CA TYR A 97 -11.76 -0.47 0.81
C TYR A 97 -13.16 -1.05 0.59
N SER A 98 -13.90 -0.59 -0.41
CA SER A 98 -15.24 -1.10 -0.74
C SER A 98 -15.25 -2.57 -1.19
N ARG A 99 -14.08 -3.13 -1.55
CA ARG A 99 -13.92 -4.56 -1.83
C ARG A 99 -13.70 -5.39 -0.57
N VAL A 100 -13.38 -4.76 0.55
CA VAL A 100 -13.20 -5.43 1.84
C VAL A 100 -14.55 -5.59 2.53
N HIS A 101 -15.30 -4.49 2.68
CA HIS A 101 -16.65 -4.51 3.22
C HIS A 101 -17.43 -3.26 2.78
N ALA A 102 -18.75 -3.43 2.53
CA ALA A 102 -19.60 -2.33 2.07
C ALA A 102 -19.78 -1.20 3.09
N ASP A 103 -19.65 -1.51 4.38
CA ASP A 103 -19.81 -0.54 5.46
C ASP A 103 -18.52 0.27 5.74
N ILE A 104 -17.40 -0.11 5.11
CA ILE A 104 -16.16 0.67 5.19
C ILE A 104 -16.30 1.85 4.22
N GLN A 105 -16.48 3.04 4.76
CA GLN A 105 -16.59 4.27 3.99
C GLN A 105 -15.63 5.31 4.57
N PHE A 106 -14.59 5.61 3.83
CA PHE A 106 -13.71 6.74 4.10
C PHE A 106 -13.13 7.26 2.79
N GLU A 107 -13.02 8.57 2.68
CA GLU A 107 -12.46 9.20 1.50
C GLU A 107 -10.93 9.18 1.58
N ILE A 108 -10.30 8.38 0.76
CA ILE A 108 -8.87 8.47 0.51
C ILE A 108 -8.67 8.89 -0.94
N ASN A 109 -8.05 10.05 -1.13
CA ASN A 109 -7.72 10.54 -2.44
C ASN A 109 -6.34 10.02 -2.88
N ALA A 110 -6.28 9.50 -4.11
CA ALA A 110 -5.01 9.13 -4.71
C ALA A 110 -4.15 10.40 -4.92
N PRO A 111 -2.82 10.29 -4.79
CA PRO A 111 -1.95 11.42 -5.06
C PRO A 111 -2.04 11.81 -6.55
N GLU A 112 -1.95 13.11 -6.82
CA GLU A 112 -1.99 13.63 -8.17
C GLU A 112 -0.67 13.27 -8.90
N PRO A 113 -0.70 12.61 -10.08
CA PRO A 113 0.49 12.06 -10.70
C PRO A 113 1.58 13.08 -11.06
N ALA A 114 1.21 14.26 -11.56
CA ALA A 114 2.20 15.30 -11.87
C ALA A 114 2.87 15.84 -10.61
N ALA A 115 2.12 15.96 -9.50
CA ALA A 115 2.67 16.37 -8.20
C ALA A 115 3.63 15.32 -7.62
N VAL A 116 3.33 14.03 -7.79
CA VAL A 116 4.25 12.95 -7.42
C VAL A 116 5.57 13.08 -8.16
N LEU A 117 5.51 13.28 -9.47
CA LEU A 117 6.72 13.40 -10.30
C LEU A 117 7.51 14.68 -9.99
N ALA A 118 6.82 15.80 -9.75
CA ALA A 118 7.46 17.05 -9.31
C ALA A 118 8.20 16.85 -7.98
N LYS A 119 7.55 16.23 -7.00
CA LYS A 119 8.17 15.90 -5.72
C LYS A 119 9.39 15.00 -5.87
N LEU A 120 9.34 14.01 -6.75
CA LEU A 120 10.48 13.15 -7.06
C LEU A 120 11.60 13.91 -7.77
N ALA A 121 11.26 14.87 -8.64
CA ALA A 121 12.25 15.70 -9.33
C ALA A 121 12.99 16.65 -8.39
N ASP A 122 12.29 17.20 -7.41
CA ASP A 122 12.84 18.15 -6.44
C ASP A 122 13.56 17.47 -5.27
N ALA A 123 13.27 16.18 -5.04
CA ALA A 123 13.87 15.43 -3.95
C ALA A 123 15.36 15.15 -4.21
N GLY A 124 16.20 15.40 -3.21
CA GLY A 124 17.58 14.94 -3.21
C GLY A 124 17.71 13.42 -3.10
N ASP A 125 16.68 12.76 -2.53
CA ASP A 125 16.59 11.31 -2.34
C ASP A 125 15.19 10.81 -2.69
N ALA A 126 15.07 10.04 -3.77
CA ALA A 126 13.81 9.47 -4.23
C ALA A 126 13.21 8.45 -3.23
N SER A 127 14.05 7.78 -2.43
CA SER A 127 13.58 6.86 -1.39
C SER A 127 12.71 7.57 -0.37
N LYS A 128 13.18 8.71 0.15
CA LYS A 128 12.43 9.52 1.12
C LYS A 128 11.14 10.10 0.52
N ALA A 129 11.21 10.53 -0.74
CA ALA A 129 10.05 11.04 -1.44
C ALA A 129 8.97 9.95 -1.61
N LEU A 130 9.35 8.74 -2.00
CA LEU A 130 8.43 7.61 -2.12
C LEU A 130 7.90 7.16 -0.74
N ASP A 131 8.77 7.03 0.27
CA ASP A 131 8.35 6.62 1.62
C ASP A 131 7.33 7.60 2.24
N SER A 132 7.37 8.88 1.85
CA SER A 132 6.44 9.90 2.35
C SER A 132 4.98 9.72 1.89
N TYR A 133 4.70 8.79 0.98
CA TYR A 133 3.33 8.40 0.60
C TYR A 133 2.76 7.32 1.50
N ASN A 134 3.58 6.66 2.31
CA ASN A 134 3.08 5.74 3.32
C ASN A 134 2.32 6.48 4.43
N PRO A 135 1.34 5.83 5.08
CA PRO A 135 0.62 6.41 6.21
C PRO A 135 1.58 6.91 7.30
N PRO A 136 1.43 8.15 7.78
CA PRO A 136 2.32 8.72 8.80
C PRO A 136 2.01 8.23 10.23
N GLN A 137 0.89 7.54 10.43
CA GLN A 137 0.36 7.14 11.73
C GLN A 137 1.30 6.14 12.44
N ASP A 138 1.33 6.21 13.75
CA ASP A 138 2.21 5.35 14.56
C ASP A 138 1.78 3.88 14.51
N GLU A 139 0.51 3.60 14.31
CA GLU A 139 -0.03 2.26 14.09
C GLU A 139 0.56 1.61 12.83
N PHE A 140 0.68 2.39 11.75
CA PHE A 140 1.33 1.88 10.54
C PHE A 140 2.82 1.58 10.76
N LYS A 141 3.53 2.44 11.51
CA LYS A 141 4.93 2.20 11.86
C LYS A 141 5.08 0.95 12.73
N ALA A 142 4.17 0.74 13.69
CA ALA A 142 4.13 -0.46 14.52
C ALA A 142 3.88 -1.72 13.69
N LEU A 143 2.95 -1.67 12.73
CA LEU A 143 2.70 -2.77 11.80
C LEU A 143 3.92 -3.10 10.91
N ARG A 144 4.61 -2.08 10.40
CA ARG A 144 5.88 -2.29 9.66
C ARG A 144 6.94 -2.97 10.52
N ALA A 145 7.10 -2.53 11.77
CA ALA A 145 8.06 -3.14 12.69
C ALA A 145 7.71 -4.60 12.96
N LYS A 146 6.43 -4.90 13.19
CA LYS A 146 5.95 -6.28 13.40
C LYS A 146 6.12 -7.15 12.16
N LEU A 147 5.87 -6.60 10.98
CA LEU A 147 6.11 -7.30 9.71
C LEU A 147 7.59 -7.66 9.55
N ALA A 148 8.49 -6.73 9.86
CA ALA A 148 9.94 -6.97 9.80
C ALA A 148 10.38 -8.06 10.79
N GLU A 149 9.87 -8.04 12.02
CA GLU A 149 10.10 -9.08 13.04
C GLU A 149 9.63 -10.45 12.57
N LEU A 150 8.40 -10.56 12.06
CA LEU A 150 7.85 -11.82 11.57
C LEU A 150 8.67 -12.41 10.43
N ARG A 151 9.16 -11.58 9.52
CA ARG A 151 10.01 -12.01 8.41
C ARG A 151 11.39 -12.44 8.87
N ALA A 152 11.99 -11.75 9.84
CA ALA A 152 13.27 -12.13 10.42
C ALA A 152 13.19 -13.50 11.11
N ASN A 153 12.04 -13.84 11.67
CA ASN A 153 11.76 -15.11 12.32
C ASN A 153 11.29 -16.22 11.35
N GLY A 154 11.57 -16.07 10.04
CA GLY A 154 11.26 -17.09 9.03
C GLY A 154 9.78 -17.16 8.64
N GLY A 155 8.99 -16.11 8.93
CA GLY A 155 7.55 -16.09 8.65
C GLY A 155 6.76 -17.08 9.51
N ALA A 156 7.39 -17.80 10.42
CA ALA A 156 6.68 -18.48 11.47
C ALA A 156 5.96 -17.40 12.27
N LEU A 157 4.63 -17.32 12.06
CA LEU A 157 3.78 -16.78 13.11
C LEU A 157 4.27 -17.49 14.37
N ALA A 158 4.88 -16.77 15.34
CA ALA A 158 4.79 -17.23 16.69
C ALA A 158 3.32 -17.61 16.83
N THR A 159 3.05 -18.91 16.94
CA THR A 159 1.71 -19.36 17.30
C THR A 159 1.32 -18.39 18.38
N PRO A 160 0.23 -17.61 18.25
CA PRO A 160 -0.18 -16.81 19.36
C PRO A 160 -0.13 -17.80 20.49
N GLU A 161 0.72 -17.54 21.50
CA GLU A 161 0.60 -18.22 22.78
C GLU A 161 -0.88 -18.18 22.99
N GLU A 162 -1.54 -19.34 22.93
CA GLU A 162 -3.00 -19.38 22.89
C GLU A 162 -3.42 -18.43 23.99
N GLU A 163 -3.73 -17.18 23.63
CA GLU A 163 -4.60 -16.39 24.47
C GLU A 163 -5.72 -17.38 24.67
N LYS A 164 -5.78 -17.97 25.86
CA LYS A 164 -6.85 -18.89 26.26
C LYS A 164 -8.10 -18.15 25.85
N LYS A 165 -8.57 -18.46 24.63
CA LYS A 165 -9.84 -17.93 24.15
C LYS A 165 -10.76 -18.26 25.29
N PRO A 166 -11.31 -17.25 25.99
CA PRO A 166 -12.22 -17.53 27.08
C PRO A 166 -13.21 -18.51 26.50
N ALA A 167 -13.31 -19.69 27.12
CA ALA A 167 -13.99 -20.88 26.59
C ALA A 167 -15.25 -20.39 25.87
N THR A 168 -15.33 -20.62 24.55
CA THR A 168 -16.35 -19.97 23.70
C THR A 168 -17.69 -20.45 24.21
N VAL A 169 -18.36 -19.64 25.05
CA VAL A 169 -19.62 -20.01 25.66
C VAL A 169 -20.60 -20.21 24.52
N HIS A 170 -21.03 -21.45 24.32
CA HIS A 170 -22.02 -21.77 23.32
C HIS A 170 -23.37 -21.21 23.75
N VAL A 171 -23.91 -20.27 22.98
CA VAL A 171 -25.28 -19.77 23.19
C VAL A 171 -26.22 -20.73 22.44
N PRO A 172 -27.14 -21.43 23.11
CA PRO A 172 -28.01 -22.36 22.45
C PRO A 172 -28.85 -21.67 21.36
N GLU A 173 -29.09 -22.37 20.27
CA GLU A 173 -29.95 -21.87 19.21
C GLU A 173 -31.40 -21.77 19.69
N GLY A 174 -32.12 -20.77 19.22
CA GLY A 174 -33.55 -20.58 19.56
C GLY A 174 -34.28 -19.86 18.43
N LYS A 175 -35.50 -20.26 18.21
CA LYS A 175 -36.38 -19.74 17.13
C LYS A 175 -36.86 -18.30 17.39
N THR A 176 -36.73 -17.80 18.60
CA THR A 176 -37.25 -16.48 19.00
C THR A 176 -36.14 -15.45 19.05
N ILE A 177 -36.38 -14.29 18.47
CA ILE A 177 -35.46 -13.14 18.55
C ILE A 177 -35.52 -12.58 19.96
N LEU A 178 -34.34 -12.47 20.63
CA LEU A 178 -34.24 -11.88 21.96
C LEU A 178 -34.42 -10.34 21.86
N ARG A 179 -35.27 -9.81 22.75
CA ARG A 179 -35.52 -8.37 22.88
C ARG A 179 -35.23 -7.91 24.30
N PRO A 180 -34.89 -6.63 24.51
CA PRO A 180 -34.71 -6.08 25.85
C PRO A 180 -35.94 -6.35 26.75
N GLY A 181 -35.68 -6.81 27.98
CA GLY A 181 -36.73 -7.15 28.97
C GLY A 181 -37.26 -8.59 28.88
N MET A 182 -36.88 -9.40 27.87
CA MET A 182 -37.28 -10.81 27.82
C MET A 182 -36.48 -11.67 28.80
N LYS A 183 -37.18 -12.59 29.46
CA LYS A 183 -36.57 -13.68 30.26
C LYS A 183 -36.42 -14.90 29.37
N ASP A 184 -35.20 -15.22 28.97
CA ASP A 184 -34.88 -16.37 28.13
C ASP A 184 -33.65 -17.12 28.68
N ALA A 185 -33.68 -18.44 28.65
CA ALA A 185 -32.59 -19.28 29.17
C ALA A 185 -31.23 -19.06 28.45
N ARG A 186 -31.22 -18.46 27.27
CA ARG A 186 -30.01 -18.12 26.52
C ARG A 186 -29.35 -16.85 26.98
N VAL A 187 -30.04 -15.96 27.74
CA VAL A 187 -29.51 -14.68 28.17
C VAL A 187 -28.26 -14.78 29.04
N PRO A 188 -28.18 -15.71 30.04
CA PRO A 188 -26.96 -15.89 30.82
C PRO A 188 -25.74 -16.26 29.95
N ALA A 189 -25.92 -17.21 29.03
CA ALA A 189 -24.85 -17.64 28.11
C ALA A 189 -24.43 -16.50 27.17
N LEU A 190 -25.38 -15.71 26.69
CA LEU A 190 -25.08 -14.54 25.86
C LEU A 190 -24.30 -13.46 26.63
N ARG A 191 -24.68 -13.18 27.86
CA ARG A 191 -23.96 -12.23 28.75
C ARG A 191 -22.53 -12.69 29.01
N GLN A 192 -22.35 -13.98 29.32
CA GLN A 192 -21.03 -14.55 29.55
C GLN A 192 -20.16 -14.46 28.29
N ARG A 193 -20.72 -14.72 27.12
CA ARG A 193 -20.03 -14.60 25.82
C ARG A 193 -19.62 -13.17 25.50
N LEU A 194 -20.44 -12.20 25.88
CA LEU A 194 -20.21 -10.75 25.68
C LEU A 194 -19.40 -10.12 26.83
N ASN A 195 -19.00 -10.91 27.82
CA ASN A 195 -18.27 -10.45 29.01
C ASN A 195 -18.98 -9.28 29.75
N ILE A 196 -20.32 -9.32 29.78
CA ILE A 196 -21.13 -8.32 30.47
C ILE A 196 -21.31 -8.76 31.92
N ALA A 197 -20.61 -8.12 32.84
CA ALA A 197 -20.78 -8.31 34.27
C ALA A 197 -22.00 -7.52 34.74
N GLY A 198 -22.88 -8.16 35.52
CA GLY A 198 -23.94 -7.48 36.26
C GLY A 198 -25.28 -8.20 36.20
N ASP A 199 -25.70 -8.71 37.33
CA ASP A 199 -27.08 -9.00 37.67
C ASP A 199 -27.80 -7.72 38.00
N LYS A 200 -28.66 -7.22 37.08
CA LYS A 200 -29.89 -6.49 37.45
C LYS A 200 -30.82 -6.44 36.24
#